data_b3531c6f8cf7d02252b65e16c733cd58
#
_entry.id   b3531c6f8cf7d02252b65e16c733cd58
#
_cell.length_a   1.000
_cell.length_b   1.000
_cell.length_c   1.000
_cell.angle_alpha   90.00
_cell.angle_beta   90.00
_cell.angle_gamma   90.00
#
_symmetry.space_group_name_H-M   'P 1'
#
loop_
_entity.id
_entity.type
_entity.pdbx_description
1 polymer ?
#
loop_
_entity_poly.entity_id
_entity_poly.type
_entity_poly.pdbx_seq_one_letter_code
_entity_poly.pdbx_strand_id
1 'polypeptide(L)'
;MKPRAVIVGGGFAGLYLARELGGAELDVTLVDRTNHHVFQPMLYQVATAALSAPDISSPIRSVLRKYQNIEVVLGEASRVDISQRTMTLADGSILPYDFLALAPGARHSYFSHPEWETLAPGLKNLEDAGEIRRRILLAFERAELEADPVVRQRHLTFVIVGGGPTGVEVAGAVAEVARFALRRDFRRIDPRDASILLLEAGPRLLTTYPASLSGKAKETLRRLGVDVRTETLVTQLEPGFVHAAGWRIPTDTVIWAAGNAASPLLRTLGVPVDRQGRVIVEPDCSVPGHPEVFVLGDAAAFPHQRGFPLLPGTCPVAIQMGKYAAEAIRGDLGGRPRRPFHYRDKGQLAVIGRGHAVADLGRIRAEGFIAWQLWIWVHIFFLIGFRNRVIVLFEWAWSYITFQRGARVITDVWRPALPAAISHQPSAISPTDSALKTEG
;
A
#
# COMPACT_ATOMS: atom_id res chain seq x y z
N MET A 1 24.15 21.48 24.15
CA MET A 1 23.21 20.39 23.80
C MET A 1 23.48 19.98 22.36
N LYS A 2 23.38 18.68 22.05
CA LYS A 2 23.46 18.24 20.64
C LYS A 2 22.21 18.71 19.88
N PRO A 3 22.33 19.02 18.58
CA PRO A 3 21.17 19.28 17.74
C PRO A 3 20.23 18.06 17.70
N ARG A 4 18.93 18.30 17.53
CA ARG A 4 17.88 17.27 17.53
C ARG A 4 17.28 17.12 16.14
N ALA A 5 17.31 15.93 15.60
CA ALA A 5 16.61 15.59 14.37
C ALA A 5 15.39 14.70 14.67
N VAL A 6 14.19 15.14 14.29
CA VAL A 6 12.97 14.35 14.38
C VAL A 6 12.63 13.83 12.99
N ILE A 7 12.40 12.51 12.88
CA ILE A 7 12.05 11.82 11.65
C ILE A 7 10.66 11.19 11.83
N VAL A 8 9.70 11.55 10.97
CA VAL A 8 8.35 10.98 10.98
C VAL A 8 8.22 9.94 9.88
N GLY A 9 7.98 8.69 10.26
CA GLY A 9 7.82 7.55 9.37
C GLY A 9 9.06 6.67 9.24
N GLY A 10 8.94 5.40 9.63
CA GLY A 10 9.96 4.34 9.52
C GLY A 10 9.92 3.58 8.19
N GLY A 11 9.31 4.17 7.15
CA GLY A 11 9.31 3.66 5.79
C GLY A 11 10.69 3.75 5.11
N PHE A 12 10.73 3.64 3.78
CA PHE A 12 12.01 3.65 3.06
C PHE A 12 12.81 4.93 3.26
N ALA A 13 12.20 6.11 3.15
CA ALA A 13 12.95 7.36 3.28
C ALA A 13 13.44 7.57 4.72
N GLY A 14 12.54 7.50 5.70
CA GLY A 14 12.90 7.80 7.10
C GLY A 14 13.85 6.78 7.72
N LEU A 15 13.68 5.48 7.44
CA LEU A 15 14.60 4.46 7.95
C LEU A 15 16.01 4.60 7.36
N TYR A 16 16.14 4.89 6.07
CA TYR A 16 17.44 5.11 5.45
C TYR A 16 18.08 6.42 5.94
N LEU A 17 17.28 7.50 6.11
CA LEU A 17 17.75 8.73 6.74
C LEU A 17 18.30 8.46 8.15
N ALA A 18 17.53 7.78 9.00
CA ALA A 18 17.94 7.45 10.36
C ALA A 18 19.25 6.64 10.38
N ARG A 19 19.36 5.61 9.50
CA ARG A 19 20.58 4.79 9.40
C ARG A 19 21.81 5.60 8.99
N GLU A 20 21.66 6.52 8.03
CA GLU A 20 22.76 7.37 7.58
C GLU A 20 23.14 8.42 8.64
N LEU A 21 22.21 8.88 9.50
CA LEU A 21 22.51 9.77 10.62
C LEU A 21 23.08 9.02 11.84
N GLY A 22 23.10 7.68 11.83
CA GLY A 22 23.65 6.87 12.89
C GLY A 22 25.12 7.18 13.15
N GLY A 23 25.45 7.50 14.42
CA GLY A 23 26.78 7.88 14.85
C GLY A 23 27.20 9.32 14.53
N ALA A 24 26.30 10.16 13.99
CA ALA A 24 26.54 11.59 13.81
C ALA A 24 26.40 12.36 15.15
N GLU A 25 26.96 13.55 15.22
CA GLU A 25 26.97 14.41 16.43
C GLU A 25 25.62 15.16 16.60
N LEU A 26 24.51 14.40 16.60
CA LEU A 26 23.15 14.88 16.87
C LEU A 26 22.32 13.76 17.51
N ASP A 27 21.24 14.12 18.18
CA ASP A 27 20.25 13.19 18.70
C ASP A 27 19.13 13.02 17.69
N VAL A 28 18.81 11.76 17.34
CA VAL A 28 17.79 11.42 16.34
C VAL A 28 16.61 10.75 17.03
N THR A 29 15.39 11.26 16.83
CA THR A 29 14.15 10.62 17.24
C THR A 29 13.37 10.19 16.00
N LEU A 30 13.24 8.87 15.77
CA LEU A 30 12.38 8.34 14.71
C LEU A 30 11.03 7.96 15.30
N VAL A 31 9.97 8.60 14.80
CA VAL A 31 8.58 8.35 15.19
C VAL A 31 7.88 7.56 14.10
N ASP A 32 7.27 6.43 14.45
CA ASP A 32 6.38 5.70 13.55
C ASP A 32 5.17 5.18 14.33
N ARG A 33 4.01 5.13 13.66
CA ARG A 33 2.77 4.59 14.21
C ARG A 33 2.78 3.06 14.35
N THR A 34 3.75 2.40 13.69
CA THR A 34 3.99 0.96 13.77
C THR A 34 5.40 0.69 14.30
N ASN A 35 5.64 -0.51 14.84
CA ASN A 35 6.95 -0.87 15.37
C ASN A 35 7.90 -1.45 14.30
N HIS A 36 7.48 -1.48 13.03
CA HIS A 36 8.18 -2.24 11.99
C HIS A 36 8.25 -1.47 10.66
N HIS A 37 9.33 -1.72 9.95
CA HIS A 37 9.50 -1.37 8.55
C HIS A 37 8.93 -2.49 7.68
N VAL A 38 8.16 -2.14 6.66
CA VAL A 38 7.60 -3.08 5.67
C VAL A 38 8.28 -2.92 4.33
N PHE A 39 8.65 -4.03 3.72
CA PHE A 39 9.12 -4.06 2.34
C PHE A 39 7.90 -4.08 1.39
N GLN A 40 7.31 -2.90 1.16
CA GLN A 40 6.05 -2.72 0.42
C GLN A 40 5.96 -3.41 -0.94
N PRO A 41 7.04 -3.53 -1.76
CA PRO A 41 6.95 -4.24 -3.03
C PRO A 41 6.49 -5.69 -2.94
N MET A 42 6.53 -6.31 -1.76
CA MET A 42 6.07 -7.68 -1.55
C MET A 42 4.72 -7.78 -0.80
N LEU A 43 4.04 -6.66 -0.51
CA LEU A 43 2.75 -6.67 0.21
C LEU A 43 1.69 -7.51 -0.51
N TYR A 44 1.65 -7.49 -1.85
CA TYR A 44 0.71 -8.29 -2.60
C TYR A 44 0.88 -9.80 -2.36
N GLN A 45 2.10 -10.26 -2.04
CA GLN A 45 2.37 -11.66 -1.71
C GLN A 45 1.80 -12.04 -0.34
N VAL A 46 1.81 -11.12 0.62
CA VAL A 46 1.13 -11.31 1.90
C VAL A 46 -0.39 -11.31 1.70
N ALA A 47 -0.91 -10.38 0.91
CA ALA A 47 -2.32 -10.28 0.58
C ALA A 47 -2.87 -11.51 -0.16
N THR A 48 -2.01 -12.26 -0.85
CA THR A 48 -2.38 -13.47 -1.61
C THR A 48 -1.81 -14.76 -1.02
N ALA A 49 -1.45 -14.75 0.26
CA ALA A 49 -0.99 -15.91 1.04
C ALA A 49 0.29 -16.60 0.52
N ALA A 50 1.11 -15.92 -0.27
CA ALA A 50 2.40 -16.46 -0.73
C ALA A 50 3.51 -16.28 0.31
N LEU A 51 3.47 -15.20 1.10
CA LEU A 51 4.38 -14.89 2.19
C LEU A 51 3.60 -14.54 3.46
N SER A 52 4.27 -14.65 4.61
CA SER A 52 3.75 -14.16 5.87
C SER A 52 4.19 -12.70 6.13
N ALA A 53 3.46 -11.98 6.99
CA ALA A 53 3.80 -10.61 7.34
C ALA A 53 5.23 -10.44 7.90
N PRO A 54 5.73 -11.33 8.80
CA PRO A 54 7.11 -11.28 9.29
C PRO A 54 8.20 -11.46 8.22
N ASP A 55 7.90 -12.11 7.09
CA ASP A 55 8.90 -12.37 6.04
C ASP A 55 9.33 -11.10 5.30
N ILE A 56 8.43 -10.11 5.24
CA ILE A 56 8.65 -8.84 4.55
C ILE A 56 8.76 -7.64 5.50
N SER A 57 8.77 -7.86 6.80
CA SER A 57 8.85 -6.79 7.79
C SER A 57 10.01 -6.99 8.77
N SER A 58 10.46 -5.89 9.35
CA SER A 58 11.56 -5.90 10.33
C SER A 58 11.30 -4.87 11.43
N PRO A 59 11.43 -5.23 12.72
CA PRO A 59 11.25 -4.28 13.81
C PRO A 59 12.25 -3.12 13.68
N ILE A 60 11.77 -1.88 13.68
CA ILE A 60 12.58 -0.67 13.47
C ILE A 60 13.70 -0.59 14.54
N ARG A 61 13.36 -0.86 15.79
CA ARG A 61 14.36 -0.86 16.90
C ARG A 61 15.48 -1.88 16.65
N SER A 62 15.16 -3.05 16.10
CA SER A 62 16.15 -4.08 15.77
C SER A 62 17.10 -3.62 14.65
N VAL A 63 16.57 -2.94 13.64
CA VAL A 63 17.37 -2.41 12.52
C VAL A 63 18.31 -1.30 12.97
N LEU A 64 17.87 -0.46 13.92
CA LEU A 64 18.61 0.73 14.39
C LEU A 64 19.42 0.50 15.67
N ARG A 65 19.33 -0.67 16.32
CA ARG A 65 19.89 -0.96 17.66
C ARG A 65 21.39 -0.64 17.85
N LYS A 66 22.15 -0.66 16.76
CA LYS A 66 23.60 -0.40 16.81
C LYS A 66 23.96 1.09 16.92
N TYR A 67 23.00 2.00 16.71
CA TYR A 67 23.22 3.44 16.72
C TYR A 67 22.73 4.03 18.04
N GLN A 68 23.66 4.46 18.89
CA GLN A 68 23.37 4.95 20.24
C GLN A 68 22.71 6.34 20.26
N ASN A 69 22.86 7.11 19.18
CA ASN A 69 22.27 8.44 19.03
C ASN A 69 20.87 8.40 18.43
N ILE A 70 20.26 7.21 18.25
CA ILE A 70 18.92 7.07 17.66
C ILE A 70 17.95 6.48 18.66
N GLU A 71 16.93 7.24 18.98
CA GLU A 71 15.75 6.79 19.70
C GLU A 71 14.61 6.48 18.71
N VAL A 72 13.82 5.44 18.99
CA VAL A 72 12.61 5.08 18.23
C VAL A 72 11.41 5.26 19.12
N VAL A 73 10.43 6.05 18.68
CA VAL A 73 9.18 6.30 19.37
C VAL A 73 8.04 5.67 18.60
N LEU A 74 7.27 4.78 19.25
CA LEU A 74 6.00 4.29 18.72
C LEU A 74 4.95 5.35 19.00
N GLY A 75 4.49 6.04 17.96
CA GLY A 75 3.52 7.12 18.07
C GLY A 75 3.08 7.66 16.72
N GLU A 76 1.97 8.33 16.69
CA GLU A 76 1.43 8.97 15.49
C GLU A 76 1.64 10.48 15.56
N ALA A 77 2.31 11.04 14.55
CA ALA A 77 2.46 12.49 14.42
C ALA A 77 1.12 13.10 13.98
N SER A 78 0.58 14.02 14.75
CA SER A 78 -0.72 14.66 14.52
C SER A 78 -0.62 16.09 13.97
N ARG A 79 0.41 16.84 14.37
CA ARG A 79 0.60 18.24 13.98
C ARG A 79 2.08 18.62 13.97
N VAL A 80 2.42 19.50 13.04
CA VAL A 80 3.72 20.19 12.99
C VAL A 80 3.46 21.70 13.12
N ASP A 81 4.21 22.33 14.02
CA ASP A 81 4.31 23.80 14.12
C ASP A 81 5.70 24.22 13.70
N ILE A 82 5.83 24.71 12.47
CA ILE A 82 7.13 25.09 11.91
C ILE A 82 7.69 26.33 12.65
N SER A 83 6.83 27.27 13.04
CA SER A 83 7.26 28.53 13.68
C SER A 83 7.86 28.28 15.06
N GLN A 84 7.29 27.32 15.80
CA GLN A 84 7.78 26.93 17.13
C GLN A 84 8.83 25.79 17.07
N ARG A 85 9.08 25.24 15.88
CA ARG A 85 9.94 24.06 15.66
C ARG A 85 9.56 22.89 16.56
N THR A 86 8.25 22.56 16.59
CA THR A 86 7.72 21.46 17.37
C THR A 86 6.87 20.53 16.55
N MET A 87 6.91 19.25 16.90
CA MET A 87 6.02 18.22 16.37
C MET A 87 5.21 17.61 17.50
N THR A 88 3.90 17.54 17.36
CA THR A 88 2.96 16.99 18.34
C THR A 88 2.55 15.59 17.94
N LEU A 89 2.56 14.65 18.88
CA LEU A 89 2.01 13.30 18.74
C LEU A 89 0.50 13.28 19.05
N ALA A 90 -0.17 12.21 18.66
CA ALA A 90 -1.60 12.02 18.92
C ALA A 90 -1.95 11.91 20.43
N ASP A 91 -0.99 11.50 21.26
CA ASP A 91 -1.11 11.48 22.73
C ASP A 91 -0.88 12.84 23.42
N GLY A 92 -0.61 13.89 22.65
CA GLY A 92 -0.33 15.24 23.12
C GLY A 92 1.14 15.51 23.44
N SER A 93 2.02 14.53 23.34
CA SER A 93 3.47 14.71 23.53
C SER A 93 4.04 15.66 22.48
N ILE A 94 4.95 16.56 22.89
CA ILE A 94 5.58 17.55 22.03
C ILE A 94 7.06 17.26 21.89
N LEU A 95 7.54 17.12 20.67
CA LEU A 95 8.93 16.89 20.32
C LEU A 95 9.50 18.14 19.64
N PRO A 96 10.39 18.89 20.32
CA PRO A 96 11.09 20.00 19.70
C PRO A 96 12.23 19.50 18.80
N TYR A 97 12.49 20.21 17.70
CA TYR A 97 13.50 19.83 16.72
C TYR A 97 14.37 21.01 16.26
N ASP A 98 15.58 20.69 15.85
CA ASP A 98 16.46 21.58 15.08
C ASP A 98 16.40 21.20 13.60
N PHE A 99 16.17 19.89 13.29
CA PHE A 99 15.85 19.36 11.96
C PHE A 99 14.61 18.49 12.03
N LEU A 100 13.73 18.61 11.05
CA LEU A 100 12.53 17.75 10.90
C LEU A 100 12.54 17.10 9.52
N ALA A 101 12.32 15.78 9.47
CA ALA A 101 12.12 15.05 8.22
C ALA A 101 10.76 14.34 8.22
N LEU A 102 9.90 14.74 7.30
CA LEU A 102 8.57 14.17 7.13
C LEU A 102 8.58 13.13 6.00
N ALA A 103 8.47 11.87 6.36
CA ALA A 103 8.43 10.71 5.47
C ALA A 103 7.22 9.79 5.76
N PRO A 104 5.98 10.32 5.95
CA PRO A 104 4.83 9.54 6.36
C PRO A 104 4.29 8.60 5.25
N GLY A 105 4.90 8.62 4.06
CA GLY A 105 4.44 7.86 2.90
C GLY A 105 3.14 8.38 2.30
N ALA A 106 2.46 7.50 1.54
CA ALA A 106 1.16 7.76 0.94
C ALA A 106 0.07 6.85 1.54
N ARG A 107 -1.19 7.29 1.42
CA ARG A 107 -2.42 6.55 1.75
C ARG A 107 -3.18 6.24 0.46
N HIS A 108 -4.24 5.45 0.57
CA HIS A 108 -5.18 5.26 -0.52
C HIS A 108 -5.95 6.54 -0.82
N SER A 109 -6.27 6.75 -2.09
CA SER A 109 -7.21 7.77 -2.54
C SER A 109 -8.43 7.08 -3.12
N TYR A 110 -9.59 7.38 -2.57
CA TYR A 110 -10.88 6.93 -3.08
C TYR A 110 -11.60 8.02 -3.87
N PHE A 111 -10.86 9.04 -4.38
CA PHE A 111 -11.35 10.11 -5.28
C PHE A 111 -12.66 10.76 -4.80
N SER A 112 -12.70 11.22 -3.56
CA SER A 112 -13.88 11.84 -2.89
C SER A 112 -14.95 10.86 -2.40
N HIS A 113 -14.68 9.56 -2.41
CA HIS A 113 -15.56 8.50 -1.92
C HIS A 113 -14.93 7.74 -0.73
N PRO A 114 -14.71 8.39 0.44
CA PRO A 114 -14.09 7.73 1.59
C PRO A 114 -14.87 6.51 2.10
N GLU A 115 -16.18 6.47 1.85
CA GLU A 115 -17.06 5.34 2.18
C GLU A 115 -16.69 4.04 1.45
N TRP A 116 -15.98 4.12 0.33
CA TRP A 116 -15.53 2.94 -0.41
C TRP A 116 -14.43 2.15 0.29
N GLU A 117 -13.71 2.75 1.24
CA GLU A 117 -12.63 2.10 1.98
C GLU A 117 -13.10 0.83 2.68
N THR A 118 -14.30 0.85 3.26
CA THR A 118 -14.88 -0.32 3.94
C THR A 118 -15.28 -1.43 2.96
N LEU A 119 -15.67 -1.08 1.74
CA LEU A 119 -16.10 -2.02 0.70
C LEU A 119 -14.92 -2.58 -0.09
N ALA A 120 -13.92 -1.76 -0.36
CA ALA A 120 -12.78 -2.08 -1.22
C ALA A 120 -11.46 -1.71 -0.52
N PRO A 121 -10.89 -2.58 0.32
CA PRO A 121 -9.61 -2.31 0.97
C PRO A 121 -8.52 -2.08 -0.05
N GLY A 122 -7.66 -1.11 0.25
CA GLY A 122 -6.44 -0.89 -0.51
C GLY A 122 -5.27 -1.73 0.00
N LEU A 123 -4.04 -1.51 -0.52
CA LEU A 123 -2.85 -2.29 -0.17
C LEU A 123 -1.63 -1.38 0.07
N LYS A 124 -1.44 -0.92 1.31
CA LYS A 124 -0.34 -0.03 1.72
C LYS A 124 0.44 -0.50 2.95
N ASN A 125 -0.17 -1.30 3.82
CA ASN A 125 0.39 -1.79 5.08
C ASN A 125 0.07 -3.28 5.28
N LEU A 126 0.53 -3.86 6.40
CA LEU A 126 0.30 -5.28 6.70
C LEU A 126 -1.14 -5.58 7.07
N GLU A 127 -1.83 -4.65 7.69
CA GLU A 127 -3.25 -4.74 8.06
C GLU A 127 -4.11 -4.84 6.81
N ASP A 128 -3.86 -3.98 5.82
CA ASP A 128 -4.51 -4.03 4.50
C ASP A 128 -4.28 -5.40 3.83
N ALA A 129 -3.03 -5.86 3.82
CA ALA A 129 -2.67 -7.15 3.23
C ALA A 129 -3.36 -8.33 3.94
N GLY A 130 -3.47 -8.26 5.26
CA GLY A 130 -4.19 -9.23 6.08
C GLY A 130 -5.68 -9.26 5.76
N GLU A 131 -6.31 -8.09 5.65
CA GLU A 131 -7.73 -7.97 5.31
C GLU A 131 -8.03 -8.47 3.89
N ILE A 132 -7.21 -8.11 2.91
CA ILE A 132 -7.36 -8.61 1.53
C ILE A 132 -7.22 -10.14 1.52
N ARG A 133 -6.21 -10.70 2.19
CA ARG A 133 -6.02 -12.15 2.31
C ARG A 133 -7.24 -12.82 2.91
N ARG A 134 -7.76 -12.27 4.01
CA ARG A 134 -8.95 -12.75 4.67
C ARG A 134 -10.16 -12.76 3.73
N ARG A 135 -10.41 -11.67 2.99
CA ARG A 135 -11.52 -11.58 2.03
C ARG A 135 -11.39 -12.60 0.90
N ILE A 136 -10.19 -12.74 0.32
CA ILE A 136 -9.95 -13.71 -0.75
C ILE A 136 -10.25 -15.13 -0.26
N LEU A 137 -9.70 -15.54 0.88
CA LEU A 137 -9.89 -16.89 1.38
C LEU A 137 -11.34 -17.16 1.80
N LEU A 138 -11.99 -16.22 2.52
CA LEU A 138 -13.40 -16.33 2.91
C LEU A 138 -14.35 -16.37 1.72
N ALA A 139 -14.01 -15.76 0.59
CA ALA A 139 -14.84 -15.83 -0.61
C ALA A 139 -14.98 -17.28 -1.11
N PHE A 140 -13.89 -18.05 -1.12
CA PHE A 140 -13.93 -19.47 -1.49
C PHE A 140 -14.68 -20.31 -0.45
N GLU A 141 -14.48 -20.06 0.85
CA GLU A 141 -15.20 -20.75 1.93
C GLU A 141 -16.73 -20.53 1.85
N ARG A 142 -17.14 -19.28 1.57
CA ARG A 142 -18.55 -18.95 1.37
C ARG A 142 -19.13 -19.60 0.13
N ALA A 143 -18.38 -19.61 -0.97
CA ALA A 143 -18.80 -20.24 -2.19
C ALA A 143 -18.97 -21.77 -2.03
N GLU A 144 -18.13 -22.43 -1.22
CA GLU A 144 -18.23 -23.86 -0.91
C GLU A 144 -19.55 -24.21 -0.20
N LEU A 145 -20.03 -23.30 0.67
CA LEU A 145 -21.26 -23.50 1.45
C LEU A 145 -22.53 -23.02 0.74
N GLU A 146 -22.40 -22.19 -0.29
CA GLU A 146 -23.54 -21.56 -0.96
C GLU A 146 -24.26 -22.53 -1.92
N ALA A 147 -25.56 -22.64 -1.76
CA ALA A 147 -26.40 -23.50 -2.61
C ALA A 147 -26.86 -22.80 -3.89
N ASP A 148 -27.15 -21.48 -3.81
CA ASP A 148 -27.58 -20.68 -4.96
C ASP A 148 -26.39 -20.44 -5.90
N PRO A 149 -26.43 -20.91 -7.15
CA PRO A 149 -25.34 -20.73 -8.10
C PRO A 149 -25.06 -19.28 -8.45
N VAL A 150 -26.04 -18.39 -8.38
CA VAL A 150 -25.87 -16.95 -8.66
C VAL A 150 -25.12 -16.27 -7.53
N VAL A 151 -25.50 -16.57 -6.28
CA VAL A 151 -24.82 -16.05 -5.09
C VAL A 151 -23.41 -16.66 -4.98
N ARG A 152 -23.27 -17.95 -5.26
CA ARG A 152 -21.97 -18.65 -5.33
C ARG A 152 -21.03 -17.97 -6.31
N GLN A 153 -21.48 -17.66 -7.52
CA GLN A 153 -20.67 -16.97 -8.52
C GLN A 153 -20.28 -15.56 -8.07
N ARG A 154 -21.16 -14.85 -7.34
CA ARG A 154 -20.85 -13.55 -6.76
C ARG A 154 -19.69 -13.65 -5.75
N HIS A 155 -19.66 -14.69 -4.90
CA HIS A 155 -18.54 -14.96 -4.01
C HIS A 155 -17.24 -15.28 -4.78
N LEU A 156 -17.33 -16.00 -5.90
CA LEU A 156 -16.19 -16.35 -6.75
C LEU A 156 -15.79 -15.24 -7.75
N THR A 157 -16.39 -14.05 -7.65
CA THR A 157 -16.02 -12.90 -8.50
C THR A 157 -15.14 -11.93 -7.70
N PHE A 158 -13.94 -11.70 -8.22
CA PHE A 158 -12.94 -10.80 -7.63
C PHE A 158 -12.74 -9.60 -8.57
N VAL A 159 -12.90 -8.39 -8.05
CA VAL A 159 -12.70 -7.16 -8.82
C VAL A 159 -11.50 -6.40 -8.25
N ILE A 160 -10.50 -6.19 -9.08
CA ILE A 160 -9.32 -5.37 -8.77
C ILE A 160 -9.47 -4.05 -9.54
N VAL A 161 -9.39 -2.92 -8.84
CA VAL A 161 -9.54 -1.58 -9.40
C VAL A 161 -8.20 -0.88 -9.48
N GLY A 162 -7.75 -0.54 -10.69
CA GLY A 162 -6.49 0.14 -10.97
C GLY A 162 -5.46 -0.76 -11.65
N GLY A 163 -4.99 -0.35 -12.83
CA GLY A 163 -4.04 -1.07 -13.69
C GLY A 163 -2.58 -0.68 -13.50
N GLY A 164 -2.22 -0.09 -12.36
CA GLY A 164 -0.84 0.15 -11.97
C GLY A 164 -0.10 -1.13 -11.53
N PRO A 165 1.18 -1.06 -11.13
CA PRO A 165 1.95 -2.23 -10.70
C PRO A 165 1.23 -3.08 -9.65
N THR A 166 0.73 -2.47 -8.57
CA THR A 166 0.01 -3.16 -7.49
C THR A 166 -1.20 -3.94 -8.01
N GLY A 167 -2.05 -3.31 -8.87
CA GLY A 167 -3.24 -3.99 -9.40
C GLY A 167 -2.90 -5.15 -10.32
N VAL A 168 -1.88 -5.01 -11.16
CA VAL A 168 -1.36 -6.08 -12.04
C VAL A 168 -0.83 -7.26 -11.21
N GLU A 169 -0.03 -6.98 -10.18
CA GLU A 169 0.56 -8.00 -9.30
C GLU A 169 -0.51 -8.73 -8.49
N VAL A 170 -1.47 -7.99 -7.91
CA VAL A 170 -2.58 -8.59 -7.16
C VAL A 170 -3.47 -9.45 -8.09
N ALA A 171 -3.83 -8.94 -9.27
CA ALA A 171 -4.69 -9.67 -10.20
C ALA A 171 -4.06 -10.99 -10.66
N GLY A 172 -2.78 -10.97 -11.01
CA GLY A 172 -2.03 -12.18 -11.36
C GLY A 172 -1.93 -13.15 -10.20
N ALA A 173 -1.65 -12.66 -9.00
CA ALA A 173 -1.52 -13.50 -7.81
C ALA A 173 -2.84 -14.11 -7.35
N VAL A 174 -3.98 -13.40 -7.45
CA VAL A 174 -5.33 -13.95 -7.18
C VAL A 174 -5.67 -15.04 -8.19
N ALA A 175 -5.35 -14.83 -9.47
CA ALA A 175 -5.55 -15.87 -10.49
C ALA A 175 -4.74 -17.13 -10.20
N GLU A 176 -3.51 -17.00 -9.71
CA GLU A 176 -2.70 -18.15 -9.29
C GLU A 176 -3.25 -18.85 -8.05
N VAL A 177 -3.78 -18.11 -7.07
CA VAL A 177 -4.46 -18.69 -5.90
C VAL A 177 -5.62 -19.57 -6.36
N ALA A 178 -6.50 -19.04 -7.18
CA ALA A 178 -7.69 -19.75 -7.66
C ALA A 178 -7.33 -20.98 -8.52
N ARG A 179 -6.38 -20.83 -9.47
CA ARG A 179 -6.11 -21.86 -10.48
C ARG A 179 -5.17 -22.95 -10.02
N PHE A 180 -4.29 -22.65 -9.08
CA PHE A 180 -3.24 -23.59 -8.66
C PHE A 180 -3.26 -23.87 -7.16
N ALA A 181 -3.23 -22.84 -6.30
CA ALA A 181 -3.02 -23.04 -4.88
C ALA A 181 -4.20 -23.71 -4.17
N LEU A 182 -5.44 -23.35 -4.53
CA LEU A 182 -6.67 -23.86 -3.91
C LEU A 182 -7.32 -25.01 -4.69
N ARG A 183 -6.77 -25.44 -5.80
CA ARG A 183 -7.37 -26.38 -6.75
C ARG A 183 -7.88 -27.68 -6.12
N ARG A 184 -7.31 -28.14 -5.02
CA ARG A 184 -7.65 -29.43 -4.37
C ARG A 184 -8.24 -29.26 -2.97
N ASP A 185 -8.49 -28.04 -2.53
CA ASP A 185 -8.89 -27.78 -1.15
C ASP A 185 -10.42 -27.91 -0.96
N PHE A 186 -11.20 -27.66 -1.99
CA PHE A 186 -12.67 -27.63 -1.96
C PHE A 186 -13.31 -28.89 -2.60
N ARG A 187 -14.55 -29.18 -2.24
CA ARG A 187 -15.30 -30.37 -2.68
C ARG A 187 -16.53 -30.05 -3.52
N ARG A 188 -17.18 -28.92 -3.27
CA ARG A 188 -18.44 -28.52 -3.93
C ARG A 188 -18.22 -27.48 -5.02
N ILE A 189 -17.11 -26.76 -4.97
CA ILE A 189 -16.71 -25.78 -5.98
C ILE A 189 -15.41 -26.18 -6.65
N ASP A 190 -15.22 -25.72 -7.87
CA ASP A 190 -13.89 -25.65 -8.49
C ASP A 190 -13.37 -24.23 -8.38
N PRO A 191 -12.29 -23.97 -7.60
CA PRO A 191 -11.73 -22.61 -7.51
C PRO A 191 -11.34 -22.00 -8.87
N ARG A 192 -11.16 -22.81 -9.91
CA ARG A 192 -10.87 -22.36 -11.27
C ARG A 192 -12.05 -21.64 -11.94
N ASP A 193 -13.28 -21.80 -11.42
CA ASP A 193 -14.48 -21.09 -11.87
C ASP A 193 -14.50 -19.62 -11.38
N ALA A 194 -13.53 -19.23 -10.58
CA ALA A 194 -13.39 -17.85 -10.13
C ALA A 194 -13.19 -16.89 -11.30
N SER A 195 -13.98 -15.83 -11.33
CA SER A 195 -13.89 -14.70 -12.27
C SER A 195 -13.02 -13.61 -11.64
N ILE A 196 -11.89 -13.28 -12.28
CA ILE A 196 -10.99 -12.21 -11.83
C ILE A 196 -11.02 -11.08 -12.85
N LEU A 197 -11.48 -9.92 -12.44
CA LEU A 197 -11.58 -8.72 -13.28
C LEU A 197 -10.56 -7.68 -12.81
N LEU A 198 -9.78 -7.14 -13.74
CA LEU A 198 -8.92 -5.98 -13.53
C LEU A 198 -9.49 -4.80 -14.32
N LEU A 199 -10.01 -3.80 -13.58
CA LEU A 199 -10.63 -2.60 -14.15
C LEU A 199 -9.63 -1.43 -14.09
N GLU A 200 -9.36 -0.82 -15.26
CA GLU A 200 -8.47 0.33 -15.39
C GLU A 200 -9.20 1.45 -16.15
N ALA A 201 -9.25 2.64 -15.55
CA ALA A 201 -9.90 3.81 -16.16
C ALA A 201 -9.16 4.33 -17.39
N GLY A 202 -7.84 4.18 -17.42
CA GLY A 202 -7.01 4.60 -18.54
C GLY A 202 -7.01 3.61 -19.71
N PRO A 203 -6.39 4.01 -20.84
CA PRO A 203 -6.38 3.21 -22.06
C PRO A 203 -5.47 1.97 -21.99
N ARG A 204 -4.57 1.88 -21.00
CA ARG A 204 -3.63 0.76 -20.87
C ARG A 204 -3.18 0.54 -19.42
N LEU A 205 -2.76 -0.68 -19.13
CA LEU A 205 -2.10 -1.02 -17.87
C LEU A 205 -0.70 -0.40 -17.81
N LEU A 206 -0.13 -0.28 -16.59
CA LEU A 206 1.27 0.11 -16.37
C LEU A 206 1.65 1.35 -17.20
N THR A 207 0.91 2.43 -17.05
CA THR A 207 1.02 3.65 -17.87
C THR A 207 2.42 4.27 -17.84
N THR A 208 3.21 4.03 -16.79
CA THR A 208 4.61 4.49 -16.66
C THR A 208 5.60 3.63 -17.43
N TYR A 209 5.20 2.45 -17.90
CA TYR A 209 6.03 1.56 -18.71
C TYR A 209 5.83 1.81 -20.21
N PRO A 210 6.80 1.43 -21.07
CA PRO A 210 6.62 1.44 -22.52
C PRO A 210 5.37 0.65 -22.95
N ALA A 211 4.69 1.10 -24.01
CA ALA A 211 3.46 0.47 -24.50
C ALA A 211 3.63 -1.03 -24.84
N SER A 212 4.80 -1.42 -25.32
CA SER A 212 5.13 -2.84 -25.61
C SER A 212 5.05 -3.70 -24.33
N LEU A 213 5.66 -3.24 -23.23
CA LEU A 213 5.65 -3.97 -21.95
C LEU A 213 4.25 -3.96 -21.32
N SER A 214 3.50 -2.86 -21.44
CA SER A 214 2.08 -2.78 -21.05
C SER A 214 1.23 -3.81 -21.80
N GLY A 215 1.42 -3.94 -23.10
CA GLY A 215 0.76 -4.96 -23.94
C GLY A 215 1.07 -6.38 -23.49
N LYS A 216 2.34 -6.67 -23.20
CA LYS A 216 2.77 -7.99 -22.69
C LYS A 216 2.18 -8.30 -21.31
N ALA A 217 2.10 -7.31 -20.42
CA ALA A 217 1.43 -7.47 -19.14
C ALA A 217 -0.04 -7.86 -19.31
N LYS A 218 -0.78 -7.15 -20.18
CA LYS A 218 -2.18 -7.44 -20.48
C LYS A 218 -2.38 -8.83 -21.07
N GLU A 219 -1.53 -9.22 -22.01
CA GLU A 219 -1.56 -10.55 -22.64
C GLU A 219 -1.30 -11.66 -21.62
N THR A 220 -0.30 -11.48 -20.75
CA THR A 220 0.05 -12.46 -19.71
C THR A 220 -1.08 -12.61 -18.68
N LEU A 221 -1.68 -11.52 -18.21
CA LEU A 221 -2.84 -11.58 -17.31
C LEU A 221 -4.02 -12.33 -17.94
N ARG A 222 -4.31 -12.08 -19.24
CA ARG A 222 -5.35 -12.81 -19.95
C ARG A 222 -5.08 -14.30 -20.07
N ARG A 223 -3.83 -14.70 -20.29
CA ARG A 223 -3.42 -16.12 -20.28
C ARG A 223 -3.59 -16.75 -18.89
N LEU A 224 -3.38 -15.98 -17.82
CA LEU A 224 -3.71 -16.40 -16.47
C LEU A 224 -5.22 -16.39 -16.18
N GLY A 225 -6.07 -15.98 -17.15
CA GLY A 225 -7.52 -15.94 -17.07
C GLY A 225 -8.07 -14.75 -16.28
N VAL A 226 -7.32 -13.65 -16.23
CA VAL A 226 -7.83 -12.37 -15.75
C VAL A 226 -8.55 -11.65 -16.89
N ASP A 227 -9.77 -11.22 -16.65
CA ASP A 227 -10.51 -10.33 -17.57
C ASP A 227 -10.01 -8.88 -17.36
N VAL A 228 -9.18 -8.43 -18.29
CA VAL A 228 -8.58 -7.09 -18.24
C VAL A 228 -9.40 -6.11 -19.06
N ARG A 229 -10.04 -5.17 -18.37
CA ARG A 229 -10.86 -4.10 -18.95
C ARG A 229 -10.19 -2.75 -18.74
N THR A 230 -9.69 -2.18 -19.81
CA THR A 230 -9.18 -0.80 -19.88
C THR A 230 -10.31 0.13 -20.28
N GLU A 231 -10.14 1.46 -20.10
CA GLU A 231 -11.16 2.48 -20.36
C GLU A 231 -12.46 2.21 -19.57
N THR A 232 -12.31 1.62 -18.37
CA THR A 232 -13.41 1.15 -17.53
C THR A 232 -13.30 1.80 -16.16
N LEU A 233 -13.90 2.99 -16.04
CA LEU A 233 -13.95 3.74 -14.79
C LEU A 233 -15.00 3.13 -13.85
N VAL A 234 -14.62 2.84 -12.62
CA VAL A 234 -15.56 2.52 -11.53
C VAL A 234 -16.24 3.80 -11.09
N THR A 235 -17.58 3.80 -11.13
CA THR A 235 -18.41 4.97 -10.84
C THR A 235 -19.13 4.86 -9.50
N GLN A 236 -19.36 3.62 -8.98
CA GLN A 236 -20.02 3.39 -7.72
C GLN A 236 -19.63 2.02 -7.13
N LEU A 237 -19.51 1.96 -5.82
CA LEU A 237 -19.39 0.71 -5.05
C LEU A 237 -20.60 0.58 -4.12
N GLU A 238 -21.21 -0.60 -4.13
CA GLU A 238 -22.30 -0.99 -3.24
C GLU A 238 -21.98 -2.35 -2.59
N PRO A 239 -22.56 -2.69 -1.45
CA PRO A 239 -22.46 -4.04 -0.92
C PRO A 239 -22.91 -5.07 -1.95
N GLY A 240 -22.00 -5.95 -2.37
CA GLY A 240 -22.23 -7.00 -3.35
C GLY A 240 -22.13 -6.58 -4.82
N PHE A 241 -21.81 -5.31 -5.15
CA PHE A 241 -21.76 -4.85 -6.54
C PHE A 241 -20.73 -3.75 -6.80
N VAL A 242 -20.16 -3.79 -8.01
CA VAL A 242 -19.34 -2.71 -8.59
C VAL A 242 -20.04 -2.19 -9.83
N HIS A 243 -20.16 -0.86 -9.96
CA HIS A 243 -20.64 -0.20 -11.16
C HIS A 243 -19.47 0.38 -11.95
N ALA A 244 -19.33 0.00 -13.20
CA ALA A 244 -18.26 0.45 -14.07
C ALA A 244 -18.71 0.44 -15.54
N ALA A 245 -18.49 1.54 -16.27
CA ALA A 245 -18.82 1.66 -17.70
C ALA A 245 -20.25 1.21 -18.06
N GLY A 246 -21.24 1.51 -17.22
CA GLY A 246 -22.64 1.13 -17.39
C GLY A 246 -22.97 -0.31 -16.99
N TRP A 247 -22.02 -1.10 -16.55
CA TRP A 247 -22.23 -2.46 -16.07
C TRP A 247 -22.37 -2.51 -14.56
N ARG A 248 -23.22 -3.40 -14.07
CA ARG A 248 -23.34 -3.76 -12.67
C ARG A 248 -22.75 -5.15 -12.47
N ILE A 249 -21.59 -5.23 -11.85
CA ILE A 249 -20.79 -6.45 -11.66
C ILE A 249 -21.07 -7.00 -10.26
N PRO A 250 -21.72 -8.18 -10.13
CA PRO A 250 -21.92 -8.79 -8.82
C PRO A 250 -20.59 -9.34 -8.27
N THR A 251 -20.20 -8.89 -7.07
CA THR A 251 -18.98 -9.32 -6.40
C THR A 251 -19.05 -8.96 -4.91
N ASP A 252 -18.50 -9.82 -4.05
CA ASP A 252 -18.31 -9.53 -2.63
C ASP A 252 -16.85 -9.18 -2.29
N THR A 253 -15.94 -9.27 -3.28
CA THR A 253 -14.52 -9.00 -3.05
C THR A 253 -13.99 -7.98 -4.05
N VAL A 254 -13.82 -6.75 -3.57
CA VAL A 254 -13.21 -5.67 -4.32
C VAL A 254 -11.88 -5.30 -3.66
N ILE A 255 -10.82 -5.12 -4.48
CA ILE A 255 -9.50 -4.69 -4.03
C ILE A 255 -9.15 -3.37 -4.71
N TRP A 256 -8.85 -2.34 -3.92
CA TRP A 256 -8.57 -1.01 -4.43
C TRP A 256 -7.07 -0.79 -4.63
N ALA A 257 -6.62 -0.75 -5.86
CA ALA A 257 -5.25 -0.49 -6.26
C ALA A 257 -5.07 0.84 -7.03
N ALA A 258 -6.11 1.71 -7.00
CA ALA A 258 -6.14 2.97 -7.72
C ALA A 258 -5.95 4.16 -6.78
N GLY A 259 -5.14 5.13 -7.23
CA GLY A 259 -4.97 6.41 -6.55
C GLY A 259 -4.12 6.38 -5.28
N ASN A 260 -3.34 7.45 -5.13
CA ASN A 260 -2.55 7.73 -3.93
C ASN A 260 -2.86 9.14 -3.45
N ALA A 261 -2.89 9.34 -2.14
CA ALA A 261 -2.97 10.63 -1.49
C ALA A 261 -1.89 10.74 -0.42
N ALA A 262 -1.36 11.93 -0.22
CA ALA A 262 -0.41 12.19 0.84
C ALA A 262 -1.06 12.18 2.23
N SER A 263 -0.25 12.04 3.27
CA SER A 263 -0.74 12.08 4.66
C SER A 263 -1.37 13.45 4.99
N PRO A 264 -2.51 13.49 5.71
CA PRO A 264 -3.13 14.74 6.19
C PRO A 264 -2.22 15.58 7.08
N LEU A 265 -1.24 14.95 7.75
CA LEU A 265 -0.22 15.62 8.54
C LEU A 265 0.44 16.77 7.78
N LEU A 266 0.67 16.59 6.46
CA LEU A 266 1.35 17.59 5.64
C LEU A 266 0.56 18.90 5.49
N ARG A 267 -0.77 18.87 5.65
CA ARG A 267 -1.60 20.09 5.63
C ARG A 267 -1.35 20.99 6.84
N THR A 268 -0.88 20.41 7.96
CA THR A 268 -0.56 21.18 9.18
C THR A 268 0.64 22.11 9.03
N LEU A 269 1.45 21.89 7.98
CA LEU A 269 2.60 22.76 7.66
C LEU A 269 2.18 24.15 7.15
N GLY A 270 0.96 24.29 6.59
CA GLY A 270 0.50 25.55 6.02
C GLY A 270 1.22 25.99 4.75
N VAL A 271 1.87 25.05 4.03
CA VAL A 271 2.66 25.30 2.81
C VAL A 271 1.96 24.76 1.55
N PRO A 272 2.38 25.20 0.34
CA PRO A 272 1.77 24.73 -0.90
C PRO A 272 1.89 23.21 -1.09
N VAL A 273 0.79 22.61 -1.49
CA VAL A 273 0.69 21.17 -1.82
C VAL A 273 0.12 20.98 -3.22
N ASP A 274 0.43 19.84 -3.84
CA ASP A 274 -0.15 19.44 -5.12
C ASP A 274 -1.56 18.85 -4.96
N ARG A 275 -2.17 18.42 -6.07
CA ARG A 275 -3.53 17.82 -6.08
C ARG A 275 -3.65 16.53 -5.25
N GLN A 276 -2.54 15.83 -5.01
CA GLN A 276 -2.49 14.63 -4.16
C GLN A 276 -2.20 14.96 -2.69
N GLY A 277 -2.01 16.24 -2.34
CA GLY A 277 -1.66 16.71 -1.01
C GLY A 277 -0.18 16.58 -0.66
N ARG A 278 0.70 16.32 -1.65
CA ARG A 278 2.16 16.25 -1.46
C ARG A 278 2.73 17.66 -1.38
N VAL A 279 3.68 17.88 -0.48
CA VAL A 279 4.35 19.17 -0.35
C VAL A 279 5.23 19.42 -1.58
N ILE A 280 5.10 20.59 -2.19
CA ILE A 280 6.00 21.04 -3.27
C ILE A 280 7.29 21.49 -2.60
N VAL A 281 8.35 20.70 -2.78
CA VAL A 281 9.64 20.90 -2.09
C VAL A 281 10.64 21.68 -2.94
N GLU A 282 11.63 22.27 -2.29
CA GLU A 282 12.78 22.91 -2.93
C GLU A 282 13.74 21.90 -3.57
N PRO A 283 14.72 22.31 -4.40
CA PRO A 283 15.69 21.40 -5.01
C PRO A 283 16.50 20.56 -4.02
N ASP A 284 16.58 20.93 -2.76
CA ASP A 284 17.23 20.21 -1.67
C ASP A 284 16.25 19.41 -0.80
N CYS A 285 15.04 19.13 -1.30
CA CYS A 285 13.96 18.43 -0.61
C CYS A 285 13.47 19.14 0.66
N SER A 286 13.84 20.36 0.92
CA SER A 286 13.31 21.15 2.03
C SER A 286 11.97 21.82 1.70
N VAL A 287 11.28 22.26 2.74
CA VAL A 287 10.06 23.07 2.62
C VAL A 287 10.45 24.50 2.25
N PRO A 288 9.78 25.16 1.28
CA PRO A 288 10.05 26.54 0.92
C PRO A 288 10.07 27.50 2.14
N GLY A 289 11.17 28.23 2.30
CA GLY A 289 11.37 29.13 3.45
C GLY A 289 11.78 28.46 4.76
N HIS A 290 11.84 27.12 4.81
CA HIS A 290 12.16 26.34 6.01
C HIS A 290 13.21 25.26 5.70
N PRO A 291 14.49 25.64 5.56
CA PRO A 291 15.54 24.70 5.17
C PRO A 291 15.78 23.58 6.21
N GLU A 292 15.38 23.77 7.45
CA GLU A 292 15.46 22.78 8.52
C GLU A 292 14.38 21.67 8.42
N VAL A 293 13.36 21.83 7.55
CA VAL A 293 12.24 20.89 7.39
C VAL A 293 12.30 20.21 6.03
N PHE A 294 12.53 18.92 6.01
CA PHE A 294 12.57 18.08 4.81
C PHE A 294 11.26 17.32 4.63
N VAL A 295 10.81 17.17 3.38
CA VAL A 295 9.70 16.26 3.03
C VAL A 295 10.21 15.27 2.00
N LEU A 296 10.03 13.95 2.26
CA LEU A 296 10.74 12.89 1.57
C LEU A 296 9.80 11.79 1.05
N GLY A 297 10.21 11.15 -0.03
CA GLY A 297 9.48 10.00 -0.62
C GLY A 297 8.11 10.40 -1.15
N ASP A 298 7.10 9.56 -0.92
CA ASP A 298 5.75 9.74 -1.46
C ASP A 298 5.01 10.99 -0.92
N ALA A 299 5.54 11.62 0.13
CA ALA A 299 5.03 12.85 0.71
C ALA A 299 5.49 14.10 -0.06
N ALA A 300 6.55 14.00 -0.87
CA ALA A 300 7.15 15.10 -1.60
C ALA A 300 6.69 15.16 -3.06
N ALA A 301 6.30 16.34 -3.52
CA ALA A 301 6.20 16.66 -4.94
C ALA A 301 7.51 17.35 -5.36
N PHE A 302 8.38 16.63 -6.08
CA PHE A 302 9.70 17.11 -6.51
C PHE A 302 9.72 17.36 -8.02
N PRO A 303 9.59 18.62 -8.49
CA PRO A 303 9.52 18.97 -9.91
C PRO A 303 10.88 19.33 -10.53
N HIS A 304 11.98 19.28 -9.78
CA HIS A 304 13.26 19.90 -10.17
C HIS A 304 14.19 19.00 -10.99
N GLN A 305 13.69 17.84 -11.49
CA GLN A 305 14.52 16.95 -12.28
C GLN A 305 14.09 16.88 -13.75
N ARG A 306 15.02 17.16 -14.66
CA ARG A 306 14.79 17.03 -16.10
C ARG A 306 14.37 15.60 -16.46
N GLY A 307 13.34 15.46 -17.29
CA GLY A 307 12.80 14.18 -17.72
C GLY A 307 11.70 13.60 -16.80
N PHE A 308 11.47 14.21 -15.63
CA PHE A 308 10.40 13.86 -14.71
C PHE A 308 9.59 15.11 -14.38
N PRO A 309 8.33 15.25 -14.85
CA PRO A 309 7.46 16.33 -14.39
C PRO A 309 7.33 16.37 -12.87
N LEU A 310 7.24 15.19 -12.26
CA LEU A 310 7.34 14.92 -10.83
C LEU A 310 8.03 13.56 -10.65
N LEU A 311 8.83 13.40 -9.62
CA LEU A 311 9.39 12.09 -9.29
C LEU A 311 8.28 11.10 -8.88
N PRO A 312 8.36 9.83 -9.30
CA PRO A 312 7.38 8.82 -8.95
C PRO A 312 7.47 8.43 -7.46
N GLY A 313 6.32 8.09 -6.85
CA GLY A 313 6.27 7.51 -5.50
C GLY A 313 6.76 6.07 -5.51
N THR A 314 8.06 5.87 -5.48
CA THR A 314 8.70 4.55 -5.52
C THR A 314 9.80 4.42 -4.46
N CYS A 315 10.06 3.17 -4.05
CA CYS A 315 11.09 2.88 -3.05
C CYS A 315 12.48 3.45 -3.40
N PRO A 316 12.98 3.36 -4.67
CA PRO A 316 14.27 3.94 -5.04
C PRO A 316 14.35 5.47 -4.86
N VAL A 317 13.27 6.20 -5.15
CA VAL A 317 13.19 7.65 -4.90
C VAL A 317 13.25 7.92 -3.39
N ALA A 318 12.41 7.25 -2.60
CA ALA A 318 12.34 7.41 -1.16
C ALA A 318 13.69 7.13 -0.48
N ILE A 319 14.37 6.03 -0.85
CA ILE A 319 15.70 5.67 -0.33
C ILE A 319 16.73 6.76 -0.66
N GLN A 320 16.76 7.25 -1.91
CA GLN A 320 17.73 8.25 -2.33
C GLN A 320 17.48 9.60 -1.67
N MET A 321 16.22 10.04 -1.53
CA MET A 321 15.88 11.25 -0.78
C MET A 321 16.27 11.13 0.69
N GLY A 322 16.04 9.97 1.34
CA GLY A 322 16.45 9.77 2.74
C GLY A 322 17.97 9.85 2.93
N LYS A 323 18.75 9.25 2.04
CA LYS A 323 20.22 9.35 2.06
C LYS A 323 20.71 10.76 1.81
N TYR A 324 20.11 11.43 0.85
CA TYR A 324 20.43 12.82 0.53
C TYR A 324 20.14 13.75 1.73
N ALA A 325 18.98 13.63 2.38
CA ALA A 325 18.64 14.44 3.55
C ALA A 325 19.63 14.23 4.70
N ALA A 326 20.13 13.02 4.89
CA ALA A 326 21.20 12.75 5.86
C ALA A 326 22.51 13.47 5.50
N GLU A 327 22.89 13.47 4.22
CA GLU A 327 24.07 14.19 3.74
C GLU A 327 23.90 15.70 3.92
N ALA A 328 22.72 16.25 3.63
CA ALA A 328 22.38 17.64 3.81
C ALA A 328 22.48 18.07 5.28
N ILE A 329 21.81 17.32 6.20
CA ILE A 329 21.86 17.59 7.64
C ILE A 329 23.30 17.52 8.18
N ARG A 330 24.08 16.52 7.80
CA ARG A 330 25.52 16.43 8.19
C ARG A 330 26.33 17.57 7.57
N GLY A 331 25.99 18.02 6.38
CA GLY A 331 26.59 19.17 5.73
C GLY A 331 26.36 20.44 6.52
N ASP A 332 25.11 20.71 6.91
CA ASP A 332 24.72 21.87 7.69
C ASP A 332 25.42 21.94 9.04
N LEU A 333 25.49 20.79 9.75
CA LEU A 333 26.24 20.68 11.02
C LEU A 333 27.73 21.03 10.85
N GLY A 334 28.29 20.77 9.68
CA GLY A 334 29.69 21.11 9.34
C GLY A 334 29.86 22.44 8.59
N GLY A 335 28.80 23.26 8.47
CA GLY A 335 28.84 24.56 7.77
C GLY A 335 29.04 24.45 6.24
N ARG A 336 28.73 23.30 5.65
CA ARG A 336 28.89 23.08 4.20
C ARG A 336 27.58 23.40 3.44
N PRO A 337 27.64 24.07 2.28
CA PRO A 337 26.47 24.38 1.49
C PRO A 337 25.84 23.10 0.92
N ARG A 338 24.53 23.05 0.88
CA ARG A 338 23.76 21.96 0.26
C ARG A 338 23.89 21.99 -1.27
N ARG A 339 23.89 20.82 -1.87
CA ARG A 339 23.75 20.63 -3.32
C ARG A 339 22.31 20.25 -3.64
N PRO A 340 21.76 20.56 -4.83
CA PRO A 340 20.45 20.05 -5.24
C PRO A 340 20.41 18.50 -5.24
N PHE A 341 19.26 17.95 -4.84
CA PHE A 341 19.02 16.53 -4.94
C PHE A 341 18.95 16.11 -6.41
N HIS A 342 19.54 14.97 -6.71
CA HIS A 342 19.47 14.37 -8.04
C HIS A 342 19.12 12.89 -7.95
N TYR A 343 17.94 12.51 -8.49
CA TYR A 343 17.49 11.13 -8.55
C TYR A 343 18.22 10.37 -9.67
N ARG A 344 18.78 9.24 -9.32
CA ARG A 344 19.33 8.28 -10.29
C ARG A 344 18.30 7.19 -10.52
N ASP A 345 17.70 7.21 -11.70
CA ASP A 345 16.68 6.22 -12.06
C ASP A 345 17.28 4.81 -12.10
N LYS A 346 16.63 3.88 -11.40
CA LYS A 346 17.00 2.46 -11.33
C LYS A 346 16.14 1.59 -12.23
N GLY A 347 15.20 2.20 -12.96
CA GLY A 347 14.21 1.51 -13.74
C GLY A 347 13.03 0.98 -12.92
N GLN A 348 12.15 0.27 -13.59
CA GLN A 348 10.89 -0.24 -13.04
C GLN A 348 10.75 -1.74 -13.34
N LEU A 349 10.19 -2.47 -12.38
CA LEU A 349 9.95 -3.92 -12.45
C LEU A 349 8.54 -4.19 -11.94
N ALA A 350 7.77 -5.01 -12.64
CA ALA A 350 6.47 -5.50 -12.18
C ALA A 350 6.34 -6.99 -12.50
N VAL A 351 5.98 -7.79 -11.49
CA VAL A 351 5.67 -9.21 -11.68
C VAL A 351 4.18 -9.34 -12.06
N ILE A 352 3.88 -10.25 -12.96
CA ILE A 352 2.52 -10.47 -13.44
C ILE A 352 2.01 -11.84 -12.95
N GLY A 353 2.92 -12.76 -12.82
CA GLY A 353 2.68 -14.10 -12.34
C GLY A 353 3.98 -14.88 -12.32
N ARG A 354 3.89 -16.14 -11.93
CA ARG A 354 5.03 -17.04 -11.82
C ARG A 354 5.77 -17.19 -13.15
N GLY A 355 7.05 -16.88 -13.13
CA GLY A 355 7.90 -16.91 -14.32
C GLY A 355 7.63 -15.78 -15.32
N HIS A 356 6.77 -14.81 -14.98
CA HIS A 356 6.39 -13.72 -15.86
C HIS A 356 6.46 -12.36 -15.16
N ALA A 357 7.32 -11.50 -15.66
CA ALA A 357 7.45 -10.10 -15.24
C ALA A 357 7.75 -9.21 -16.43
N VAL A 358 7.69 -7.91 -16.22
CA VAL A 358 8.18 -6.89 -17.13
C VAL A 358 9.19 -6.02 -16.42
N ALA A 359 10.25 -5.63 -17.14
CA ALA A 359 11.33 -4.80 -16.64
C ALA A 359 11.66 -3.71 -17.65
N ASP A 360 11.71 -2.47 -17.20
CA ASP A 360 12.24 -1.34 -17.94
C ASP A 360 13.37 -0.70 -17.14
N LEU A 361 14.60 -0.93 -17.59
CA LEU A 361 15.82 -0.38 -17.00
C LEU A 361 16.38 0.80 -17.83
N GLY A 362 15.52 1.48 -18.55
CA GLY A 362 15.86 2.57 -19.44
C GLY A 362 16.41 2.07 -20.77
N ARG A 363 17.66 1.62 -20.82
CA ARG A 363 18.29 1.08 -22.04
C ARG A 363 17.96 -0.39 -22.30
N ILE A 364 17.66 -1.14 -21.26
CA ILE A 364 17.36 -2.57 -21.33
C ILE A 364 15.91 -2.80 -20.97
N ARG A 365 15.18 -3.46 -21.83
CA ARG A 365 13.81 -3.92 -21.60
C ARG A 365 13.79 -5.43 -21.62
N ALA A 366 13.16 -6.03 -20.62
CA ALA A 366 13.04 -7.48 -20.53
C ALA A 366 11.60 -7.87 -20.18
N GLU A 367 11.20 -9.07 -20.58
CA GLU A 367 9.90 -9.66 -20.31
C GLU A 367 10.02 -11.14 -19.98
N GLY A 368 8.96 -11.74 -19.44
CA GLY A 368 8.88 -13.17 -19.17
C GLY A 368 9.82 -13.61 -18.05
N PHE A 369 10.45 -14.77 -18.24
CA PHE A 369 11.29 -15.43 -17.24
C PHE A 369 12.56 -14.63 -16.87
N ILE A 370 13.20 -13.98 -17.82
CA ILE A 370 14.41 -13.17 -17.57
C ILE A 370 14.06 -11.97 -16.69
N ALA A 371 12.98 -11.25 -17.00
CA ALA A 371 12.51 -10.14 -16.17
C ALA A 371 12.08 -10.62 -14.77
N TRP A 372 11.49 -11.82 -14.68
CA TRP A 372 11.09 -12.42 -13.41
C TRP A 372 12.30 -12.79 -12.54
N GLN A 373 13.38 -13.37 -13.10
CA GLN A 373 14.64 -13.61 -12.38
C GLN A 373 15.24 -12.29 -11.88
N LEU A 374 15.28 -11.26 -12.73
CA LEU A 374 15.78 -9.95 -12.36
C LEU A 374 14.95 -9.36 -11.20
N TRP A 375 13.61 -9.49 -11.26
CA TRP A 375 12.71 -9.06 -10.20
C TRP A 375 13.03 -9.75 -8.86
N ILE A 376 13.24 -11.08 -8.87
CA ILE A 376 13.61 -11.87 -7.67
C ILE A 376 14.90 -11.30 -7.05
N TRP A 377 15.97 -11.19 -7.81
CA TRP A 377 17.27 -10.80 -7.27
C TRP A 377 17.28 -9.35 -6.76
N VAL A 378 16.63 -8.42 -7.47
CA VAL A 378 16.49 -7.03 -7.03
C VAL A 378 15.73 -6.97 -5.72
N HIS A 379 14.61 -7.66 -5.57
CA HIS A 379 13.78 -7.58 -4.37
C HIS A 379 14.45 -8.26 -3.16
N ILE A 380 15.10 -9.39 -3.35
CA ILE A 380 15.89 -10.03 -2.29
C ILE A 380 17.05 -9.14 -1.84
N PHE A 381 17.74 -8.48 -2.77
CA PHE A 381 18.85 -7.59 -2.42
C PHE A 381 18.41 -6.44 -1.51
N PHE A 382 17.26 -5.83 -1.80
CA PHE A 382 16.74 -4.71 -1.03
C PHE A 382 15.96 -5.13 0.23
N LEU A 383 15.55 -6.38 0.36
CA LEU A 383 14.86 -6.89 1.54
C LEU A 383 15.79 -6.80 2.77
N ILE A 384 15.26 -6.20 3.86
CA ILE A 384 16.03 -6.02 5.09
C ILE A 384 16.06 -7.30 5.91
N GLY A 385 17.26 -7.65 6.40
CA GLY A 385 17.49 -8.81 7.27
C GLY A 385 17.92 -10.06 6.49
N PHE A 386 19.05 -10.65 6.92
CA PHE A 386 19.58 -11.87 6.30
C PHE A 386 18.58 -13.04 6.43
N ARG A 387 17.98 -13.21 7.61
CA ARG A 387 16.96 -14.24 7.87
C ARG A 387 15.80 -14.13 6.88
N ASN A 388 15.26 -12.94 6.68
CA ASN A 388 14.11 -12.72 5.79
C ASN A 388 14.47 -13.06 4.33
N ARG A 389 15.68 -12.71 3.88
CA ARG A 389 16.16 -13.07 2.53
C ARG A 389 16.20 -14.58 2.31
N VAL A 390 16.74 -15.32 3.28
CA VAL A 390 16.84 -16.79 3.19
C VAL A 390 15.45 -17.42 3.19
N ILE A 391 14.56 -17.00 4.09
CA ILE A 391 13.20 -17.54 4.19
C ILE A 391 12.43 -17.26 2.90
N VAL A 392 12.42 -16.03 2.41
CA VAL A 392 11.70 -15.66 1.19
C VAL A 392 12.22 -16.42 -0.03
N LEU A 393 13.55 -16.61 -0.16
CA LEU A 393 14.11 -17.43 -1.22
C LEU A 393 13.64 -18.88 -1.14
N PHE A 394 13.62 -19.46 0.07
CA PHE A 394 13.15 -20.82 0.29
C PHE A 394 11.65 -20.95 -0.03
N GLU A 395 10.81 -20.05 0.48
CA GLU A 395 9.37 -20.02 0.20
C GLU A 395 9.07 -19.87 -1.30
N TRP A 396 9.81 -19.02 -2.00
CA TRP A 396 9.68 -18.90 -3.45
C TRP A 396 10.10 -20.16 -4.19
N ALA A 397 11.22 -20.78 -3.81
CA ALA A 397 11.68 -22.05 -4.41
C ALA A 397 10.66 -23.17 -4.16
N TRP A 398 10.16 -23.28 -2.92
CA TRP A 398 9.14 -24.24 -2.57
C TRP A 398 7.83 -24.01 -3.34
N SER A 399 7.33 -22.80 -3.31
CA SER A 399 6.14 -22.41 -4.08
C SER A 399 6.34 -22.64 -5.58
N TYR A 400 7.55 -22.40 -6.11
CA TYR A 400 7.88 -22.65 -7.51
C TYR A 400 7.78 -24.14 -7.89
N ILE A 401 8.09 -25.04 -7.02
CA ILE A 401 8.03 -26.50 -7.28
C ILE A 401 6.62 -27.03 -7.03
N THR A 402 6.01 -26.69 -5.88
CA THR A 402 4.81 -27.34 -5.38
C THR A 402 3.50 -26.63 -5.70
N PHE A 403 3.53 -25.34 -6.09
CA PHE A 403 2.37 -24.44 -6.18
C PHE A 403 1.66 -24.20 -4.84
N GLN A 404 2.16 -24.72 -3.75
CA GLN A 404 1.58 -24.51 -2.44
C GLN A 404 1.98 -23.12 -1.88
N ARG A 405 1.04 -22.46 -1.22
CA ARG A 405 1.25 -21.21 -0.50
C ARG A 405 1.06 -21.46 0.99
N GLY A 406 2.10 -21.20 1.78
CA GLY A 406 2.13 -21.56 3.21
C GLY A 406 1.20 -20.71 4.09
N ALA A 407 0.93 -19.47 3.70
CA ALA A 407 0.21 -18.49 4.53
C ALA A 407 -1.32 -18.47 4.32
N ARG A 408 -1.94 -19.59 3.89
CA ARG A 408 -3.39 -19.73 3.64
C ARG A 408 -4.20 -19.89 4.94
N VAL A 409 -4.00 -18.99 5.88
CA VAL A 409 -4.67 -19.03 7.19
C VAL A 409 -5.55 -17.79 7.35
N ILE A 410 -6.82 -18.00 7.72
CA ILE A 410 -7.73 -16.96 8.16
C ILE A 410 -7.49 -16.78 9.66
N THR A 411 -6.94 -15.64 10.06
CA THR A 411 -6.51 -15.41 11.46
C THR A 411 -7.64 -14.98 12.39
N ASP A 412 -8.74 -14.45 11.83
CA ASP A 412 -9.91 -14.04 12.61
C ASP A 412 -10.95 -15.13 12.68
N VAL A 413 -11.64 -15.22 13.82
CA VAL A 413 -12.76 -16.14 13.97
C VAL A 413 -13.88 -15.73 13.02
N TRP A 414 -14.29 -16.67 12.17
CA TRP A 414 -15.44 -16.47 11.32
C TRP A 414 -16.69 -16.21 12.19
N ARG A 415 -17.33 -15.06 11.99
CA ARG A 415 -18.64 -14.74 12.56
C ARG A 415 -19.64 -14.75 11.41
N PRO A 416 -20.71 -15.55 11.47
CA PRO A 416 -21.79 -15.45 10.49
C PRO A 416 -22.29 -14.02 10.51
N ALA A 417 -22.57 -13.46 9.33
CA ALA A 417 -23.28 -12.20 9.25
C ALA A 417 -24.60 -12.38 10.03
N LEU A 418 -24.79 -11.59 11.07
CA LEU A 418 -26.10 -11.57 11.73
C LEU A 418 -27.12 -11.26 10.63
N PRO A 419 -28.22 -12.06 10.51
CA PRO A 419 -29.30 -11.70 9.63
C PRO A 419 -29.67 -10.25 9.93
N ALA A 420 -29.80 -9.44 8.87
CA ALA A 420 -30.22 -8.05 9.04
C ALA A 420 -31.44 -8.07 9.99
N ALA A 421 -31.30 -7.40 11.13
CA ALA A 421 -32.38 -7.34 12.11
C ALA A 421 -33.61 -6.86 11.32
N ILE A 422 -34.62 -7.73 11.23
CA ILE A 422 -35.93 -7.34 10.73
C ILE A 422 -36.33 -6.21 11.64
N SER A 423 -36.31 -5.00 11.12
CA SER A 423 -36.81 -3.83 11.82
C SER A 423 -38.30 -4.06 12.03
N HIS A 424 -38.67 -4.68 13.14
CA HIS A 424 -40.02 -4.57 13.64
C HIS A 424 -40.22 -3.09 13.96
N GLN A 425 -40.80 -2.37 13.02
CA GLN A 425 -41.49 -1.12 13.36
C GLN A 425 -42.57 -1.51 14.37
N PRO A 426 -42.56 -0.95 15.60
CA PRO A 426 -43.72 -1.10 16.48
C PRO A 426 -44.87 -0.41 15.76
N SER A 427 -45.89 -1.20 15.41
CA SER A 427 -47.19 -0.68 14.96
C SER A 427 -47.68 0.33 15.99
N ALA A 428 -47.83 1.57 15.52
CA ALA A 428 -48.46 2.61 16.30
C ALA A 428 -49.88 2.15 16.72
N ILE A 429 -50.03 1.85 18.01
CA ILE A 429 -51.34 1.66 18.62
C ILE A 429 -51.94 3.06 18.72
N SER A 430 -52.97 3.35 17.92
CA SER A 430 -53.78 4.52 18.04
C SER A 430 -54.47 4.49 19.40
N PRO A 431 -54.47 5.58 20.18
CA PRO A 431 -55.31 5.67 21.36
C PRO A 431 -56.76 5.86 20.91
N THR A 432 -57.60 4.85 21.12
CA THR A 432 -59.05 4.97 21.03
C THR A 432 -59.52 5.76 22.24
N ASP A 433 -60.29 6.82 21.97
CA ASP A 433 -61.14 7.56 22.88
C ASP A 433 -61.90 6.65 23.82
N SER A 434 -61.75 6.86 25.11
CA SER A 434 -62.73 6.48 26.09
C SER A 434 -63.17 7.71 26.88
N ALA A 435 -64.17 8.40 26.33
CA ALA A 435 -65.01 9.29 27.11
C ALA A 435 -65.88 8.46 28.08
N LEU A 436 -65.58 8.53 29.34
CA LEU A 436 -66.54 8.10 30.40
C LEU A 436 -67.00 9.30 31.13
N LYS A 437 -68.33 9.59 30.94
CA LYS A 437 -69.16 10.43 31.76
C LYS A 437 -69.17 9.88 33.18
N THR A 438 -68.99 10.75 34.14
CA THR A 438 -69.50 10.53 35.52
C THR A 438 -70.43 11.65 35.86
N GLU A 439 -71.68 11.30 35.91
CA GLU A 439 -72.68 11.95 36.73
C GLU A 439 -72.67 11.29 38.14
N GLY A 440 -72.84 12.12 39.21
CA GLY A 440 -73.04 11.72 40.56
C GLY A 440 -72.32 12.62 41.51
#